data_dae87cccb37524067c35c5a7479c8f89
#
_entry.id   dae87cccb37524067c35c5a7479c8f89
#
_cell.length_a   1.000
_cell.length_b   1.000
_cell.length_c   1.000
_cell.angle_alpha   90.00
_cell.angle_beta   90.00
_cell.angle_gamma   90.00
#
_symmetry.space_group_name_H-M   'P 1'
#
loop_
_entity.id
_entity.type
_entity.pdbx_description
1 polymer ?
#
loop_
_entity_poly.entity_id
_entity_poly.type
_entity_poly.pdbx_seq_one_letter_code
_entity_poly.pdbx_strand_id
1 'polypeptide(L)'
;PTTHTIGFERGVPVSLDGARLGPVRLIEHVEEIGASYGVGRGIPLGDTIIGTKGRVAFEAPAAEVLINAHRELEKLVMTGRQQRIKEMLAGPYGDLVHEGQHLDPVCRDIEALFNASQARVTGEVTVQYRPGSAFVAGVVSPFSLMTVSKGVYGEAAGEWTAADALGFSKMVGLPGMFWARAGKQQ
;
A
#
# COMPACT_ATOMS: atom_id res chain seq x y z
N PRO A 1 -24.71 -4.16 -2.00
CA PRO A 1 -23.42 -3.89 -1.38
C PRO A 1 -23.44 -4.21 0.10
N THR A 2 -22.34 -4.74 0.62
CA THR A 2 -22.11 -4.91 2.04
C THR A 2 -20.83 -4.19 2.45
N THR A 3 -20.67 -3.94 3.74
CA THR A 3 -19.50 -3.24 4.28
C THR A 3 -18.98 -4.02 5.47
N HIS A 4 -17.66 -4.25 5.49
CA HIS A 4 -16.98 -4.96 6.57
C HIS A 4 -15.77 -4.14 7.02
N THR A 5 -15.41 -4.24 8.30
CA THR A 5 -14.28 -3.53 8.89
C THR A 5 -13.19 -4.53 9.28
N ILE A 6 -11.98 -4.33 8.76
CA ILE A 6 -10.81 -5.15 9.03
C ILE A 6 -9.89 -4.37 9.97
N GLY A 7 -9.58 -4.94 11.14
CA GLY A 7 -8.64 -4.36 12.08
C GLY A 7 -7.23 -4.90 11.86
N PHE A 8 -6.24 -4.00 11.93
CA PHE A 8 -4.83 -4.30 11.77
C PHE A 8 -4.05 -3.90 13.03
N GLU A 9 -3.08 -4.72 13.42
CA GLU A 9 -2.09 -4.43 14.45
C GLU A 9 -0.69 -4.64 13.88
N ARG A 10 0.10 -3.56 13.80
CA ARG A 10 1.47 -3.58 13.27
C ARG A 10 1.55 -4.26 11.89
N GLY A 11 0.61 -3.93 11.01
CA GLY A 11 0.51 -4.46 9.65
C GLY A 11 -0.15 -5.83 9.52
N VAL A 12 -0.46 -6.51 10.64
CA VAL A 12 -1.09 -7.82 10.63
C VAL A 12 -2.61 -7.68 10.79
N PRO A 13 -3.43 -8.27 9.92
CA PRO A 13 -4.88 -8.28 10.10
C PRO A 13 -5.24 -9.20 11.27
N VAL A 14 -6.02 -8.68 12.24
CA VAL A 14 -6.31 -9.36 13.50
C VAL A 14 -7.79 -9.47 13.83
N SER A 15 -8.64 -8.68 13.17
CA SER A 15 -10.09 -8.70 13.44
C SER A 15 -10.92 -8.43 12.18
N LEU A 16 -12.14 -8.92 12.19
CA LEU A 16 -13.18 -8.64 11.20
C LEU A 16 -14.45 -8.23 11.95
N ASP A 17 -15.00 -7.05 11.60
CA ASP A 17 -16.20 -6.48 12.24
C ASP A 17 -16.12 -6.43 13.77
N GLY A 18 -14.94 -6.08 14.30
CA GLY A 18 -14.66 -6.02 15.73
C GLY A 18 -14.38 -7.38 16.41
N ALA A 19 -14.66 -8.49 15.75
CA ALA A 19 -14.34 -9.83 16.27
C ALA A 19 -12.88 -10.19 16.01
N ARG A 20 -12.10 -10.44 17.06
CA ARG A 20 -10.70 -10.90 16.92
C ARG A 20 -10.67 -12.33 16.42
N LEU A 21 -9.89 -12.60 15.38
CA LEU A 21 -9.80 -13.91 14.73
C LEU A 21 -8.33 -14.35 14.60
N GLY A 22 -8.12 -15.65 14.61
CA GLY A 22 -6.82 -16.21 14.19
C GLY A 22 -6.59 -15.98 12.70
N PRO A 23 -5.33 -15.94 12.23
CA PRO A 23 -4.99 -15.52 10.88
C PRO A 23 -5.67 -16.36 9.79
N VAL A 24 -5.72 -17.66 9.95
CA VAL A 24 -6.36 -18.57 8.96
C VAL A 24 -7.86 -18.26 8.86
N ARG A 25 -8.56 -18.20 9.99
CA ARG A 25 -10.01 -17.92 10.02
C ARG A 25 -10.36 -16.54 9.49
N LEU A 26 -9.52 -15.54 9.73
CA LEU A 26 -9.72 -14.21 9.17
C LEU A 26 -9.61 -14.23 7.64
N ILE A 27 -8.58 -14.89 7.11
CA ILE A 27 -8.40 -15.02 5.65
C ILE A 27 -9.57 -15.79 5.03
N GLU A 28 -10.00 -16.90 5.61
CA GLU A 28 -11.15 -17.70 5.16
C GLU A 28 -12.43 -16.87 5.07
N HIS A 29 -12.75 -16.08 6.11
CA HIS A 29 -13.94 -15.23 6.11
C HIS A 29 -13.87 -14.11 5.06
N VAL A 30 -12.70 -13.44 4.94
CA VAL A 30 -12.52 -12.41 3.91
C VAL A 30 -12.60 -13.02 2.51
N GLU A 31 -12.10 -14.26 2.33
CA GLU A 31 -12.21 -15.03 1.10
C GLU A 31 -13.67 -15.31 0.74
N GLU A 32 -14.46 -15.85 1.69
CA GLU A 32 -15.88 -16.14 1.50
C GLU A 32 -16.68 -14.89 1.11
N ILE A 33 -16.45 -13.77 1.81
CA ILE A 33 -17.12 -12.51 1.51
C ILE A 33 -16.72 -12.02 0.11
N GLY A 34 -15.42 -11.93 -0.19
CA GLY A 34 -14.92 -11.44 -1.47
C GLY A 34 -15.37 -12.31 -2.65
N ALA A 35 -15.33 -13.65 -2.49
CA ALA A 35 -15.76 -14.59 -3.49
C ALA A 35 -17.26 -14.45 -3.81
N SER A 36 -18.11 -14.22 -2.79
CA SER A 36 -19.56 -14.02 -2.98
C SER A 36 -19.89 -12.80 -3.85
N TYR A 37 -18.99 -11.83 -3.91
CA TYR A 37 -19.09 -10.63 -4.77
C TYR A 37 -18.27 -10.75 -6.06
N GLY A 38 -17.55 -11.87 -6.29
CA GLY A 38 -16.71 -12.05 -7.48
C GLY A 38 -15.46 -11.16 -7.50
N VAL A 39 -14.97 -10.75 -6.33
CA VAL A 39 -13.74 -9.96 -6.17
C VAL A 39 -12.51 -10.85 -6.40
N GLY A 40 -11.41 -10.28 -6.85
CA GLY A 40 -10.11 -10.95 -6.97
C GLY A 40 -10.00 -11.96 -8.11
N ARG A 41 -10.89 -11.88 -9.10
CA ARG A 41 -10.84 -12.70 -10.33
C ARG A 41 -9.94 -12.06 -11.37
N GLY A 42 -9.05 -12.86 -11.97
CA GLY A 42 -8.16 -12.33 -13.00
C GLY A 42 -7.55 -13.40 -13.88
N ILE A 43 -7.00 -12.95 -15.02
CA ILE A 43 -6.25 -13.80 -15.94
C ILE A 43 -4.93 -13.06 -16.24
N PRO A 44 -3.99 -12.98 -15.27
CA PRO A 44 -2.71 -12.32 -15.50
C PRO A 44 -1.90 -13.03 -16.57
N LEU A 45 -1.19 -12.22 -17.35
CA LEU A 45 -0.20 -12.65 -18.32
C LEU A 45 1.17 -12.21 -17.81
N GLY A 46 2.09 -13.12 -17.67
CA GLY A 46 3.43 -12.84 -17.15
C GLY A 46 4.50 -13.74 -17.69
N ASP A 47 5.73 -13.45 -17.31
CA ASP A 47 6.88 -14.30 -17.62
C ASP A 47 6.98 -15.46 -16.63
N THR A 48 7.31 -16.64 -17.13
CA THR A 48 7.70 -17.77 -16.30
C THR A 48 9.21 -17.71 -16.07
N ILE A 49 9.67 -18.39 -15.01
CA ILE A 49 11.10 -18.47 -14.65
C ILE A 49 11.99 -19.00 -15.80
N ILE A 50 11.41 -19.79 -16.71
CA ILE A 50 12.11 -20.34 -17.89
C ILE A 50 12.01 -19.43 -19.12
N GLY A 51 11.54 -18.19 -18.96
CA GLY A 51 11.51 -17.17 -20.02
C GLY A 51 10.36 -17.28 -21.03
N THR A 52 9.37 -18.13 -20.79
CA THR A 52 8.16 -18.23 -21.61
C THR A 52 7.02 -17.40 -21.02
N LYS A 53 6.12 -16.90 -21.89
CA LYS A 53 4.89 -16.24 -21.41
C LYS A 53 3.90 -17.28 -20.87
N GLY A 54 3.41 -17.04 -19.66
CA GLY A 54 2.37 -17.81 -19.03
C GLY A 54 1.07 -17.02 -18.90
N ARG A 55 -0.05 -17.70 -18.96
CA ARG A 55 -1.37 -17.13 -18.73
C ARG A 55 -2.16 -18.04 -17.79
N VAL A 56 -2.55 -17.53 -16.63
CA VAL A 56 -3.23 -18.30 -15.59
C VAL A 56 -4.52 -17.57 -15.20
N ALA A 57 -5.65 -18.30 -15.21
CA ALA A 57 -6.87 -17.83 -14.60
C ALA A 57 -6.88 -18.25 -13.12
N PHE A 58 -7.08 -17.30 -12.23
CA PHE A 58 -7.16 -17.60 -10.80
C PHE A 58 -8.06 -16.61 -10.06
N GLU A 59 -8.44 -16.98 -8.86
CA GLU A 59 -9.19 -16.14 -7.93
C GLU A 59 -8.40 -16.01 -6.63
N ALA A 60 -8.32 -14.80 -6.10
CA ALA A 60 -7.66 -14.50 -4.84
C ALA A 60 -8.40 -13.38 -4.08
N PRO A 61 -9.67 -13.58 -3.70
CA PRO A 61 -10.51 -12.57 -3.07
C PRO A 61 -9.89 -11.98 -1.80
N ALA A 62 -9.44 -12.83 -0.87
CA ALA A 62 -8.83 -12.37 0.39
C ALA A 62 -7.55 -11.57 0.14
N ALA A 63 -6.68 -12.02 -0.76
CA ALA A 63 -5.44 -11.33 -1.08
C ALA A 63 -5.73 -9.93 -1.65
N GLU A 64 -6.64 -9.82 -2.62
CA GLU A 64 -7.04 -8.54 -3.20
C GLU A 64 -7.56 -7.56 -2.14
N VAL A 65 -8.46 -8.02 -1.29
CA VAL A 65 -9.06 -7.18 -0.25
C VAL A 65 -8.04 -6.79 0.82
N LEU A 66 -7.29 -7.75 1.37
CA LEU A 66 -6.35 -7.50 2.46
C LEU A 66 -5.17 -6.63 2.03
N ILE A 67 -4.62 -6.85 0.83
CA ILE A 67 -3.54 -6.04 0.29
C ILE A 67 -3.99 -4.60 0.08
N ASN A 68 -5.17 -4.39 -0.51
CA ASN A 68 -5.69 -3.05 -0.74
C ASN A 68 -6.03 -2.33 0.57
N ALA A 69 -6.70 -3.01 1.51
CA ALA A 69 -7.00 -2.46 2.83
C ALA A 69 -5.72 -2.07 3.60
N HIS A 70 -4.71 -2.95 3.61
CA HIS A 70 -3.44 -2.70 4.25
C HIS A 70 -2.70 -1.50 3.63
N ARG A 71 -2.68 -1.39 2.30
CA ARG A 71 -2.06 -0.25 1.60
C ARG A 71 -2.71 1.08 1.95
N GLU A 72 -4.04 1.14 2.06
CA GLU A 72 -4.73 2.37 2.43
C GLU A 72 -4.43 2.77 3.89
N LEU A 73 -4.29 1.81 4.80
CA LEU A 73 -3.84 2.07 6.16
C LEU A 73 -2.39 2.59 6.18
N GLU A 74 -1.50 1.99 5.40
CA GLU A 74 -0.11 2.46 5.26
C GLU A 74 -0.04 3.91 4.76
N LYS A 75 -0.86 4.29 3.78
CA LYS A 75 -0.93 5.67 3.28
C LYS A 75 -1.30 6.67 4.38
N LEU A 76 -2.11 6.27 5.33
CA LEU A 76 -2.53 7.13 6.44
C LEU A 76 -1.43 7.33 7.49
N VAL A 77 -0.58 6.32 7.74
CA VAL A 77 0.34 6.29 8.89
C VAL A 77 1.83 6.34 8.53
N MET A 78 2.18 6.06 7.28
CA MET A 78 3.57 6.11 6.80
C MET A 78 3.85 7.39 6.04
N THR A 79 5.10 7.86 6.10
CA THR A 79 5.54 8.96 5.24
C THR A 79 5.63 8.49 3.78
N GLY A 80 5.46 9.41 2.82
CA GLY A 80 5.56 9.09 1.39
C GLY A 80 6.94 8.51 0.99
N ARG A 81 8.01 8.83 1.74
CA ARG A 81 9.34 8.24 1.50
C ARG A 81 9.40 6.78 1.96
N GLN A 82 8.81 6.45 3.12
CA GLN A 82 8.72 5.05 3.58
C GLN A 82 7.93 4.19 2.59
N GLN A 83 6.76 4.67 2.13
CA GLN A 83 5.94 3.98 1.15
C GLN A 83 6.73 3.71 -0.13
N ARG A 84 7.40 4.72 -0.69
CA ARG A 84 8.20 4.59 -1.92
C ARG A 84 9.30 3.55 -1.81
N ILE A 85 10.07 3.53 -0.70
CA ILE A 85 11.13 2.54 -0.50
C ILE A 85 10.53 1.13 -0.37
N LYS A 86 9.44 0.99 0.36
CA LYS A 86 8.74 -0.30 0.49
C LYS A 86 8.27 -0.82 -0.87
N GLU A 87 7.64 0.03 -1.68
CA GLU A 87 7.18 -0.32 -3.03
C GLU A 87 8.33 -0.73 -3.96
N MET A 88 9.47 -0.03 -3.90
CA MET A 88 10.66 -0.37 -4.69
C MET A 88 11.20 -1.77 -4.35
N LEU A 89 11.08 -2.22 -3.12
CA LEU A 89 11.57 -3.53 -2.68
C LEU A 89 10.53 -4.64 -2.83
N ALA A 90 9.26 -4.32 -2.97
CA ALA A 90 8.18 -5.30 -3.08
C ALA A 90 8.30 -6.18 -4.33
N GLY A 91 8.68 -5.60 -5.48
CA GLY A 91 8.93 -6.33 -6.72
C GLY A 91 10.06 -7.35 -6.58
N PRO A 92 11.31 -6.90 -6.31
CA PRO A 92 12.44 -7.81 -6.11
C PRO A 92 12.19 -8.90 -5.05
N TYR A 93 11.53 -8.57 -3.95
CA TYR A 93 11.16 -9.56 -2.94
C TYR A 93 10.15 -10.59 -3.48
N GLY A 94 9.14 -10.12 -4.20
CA GLY A 94 8.14 -10.98 -4.83
C GLY A 94 8.77 -11.94 -5.84
N ASP A 95 9.72 -11.47 -6.66
CA ASP A 95 10.45 -12.29 -7.63
C ASP A 95 11.24 -13.39 -6.93
N LEU A 96 12.00 -13.06 -5.87
CA LEU A 96 12.78 -14.05 -5.10
C LEU A 96 11.88 -15.12 -4.48
N VAL A 97 10.72 -14.74 -3.94
CA VAL A 97 9.76 -15.70 -3.37
C VAL A 97 9.13 -16.56 -4.48
N HIS A 98 8.74 -15.94 -5.59
CA HIS A 98 8.13 -16.64 -6.74
C HIS A 98 9.08 -17.67 -7.37
N GLU A 99 10.36 -17.33 -7.45
CA GLU A 99 11.41 -18.18 -8.01
C GLU A 99 11.96 -19.22 -7.02
N GLY A 100 11.42 -19.30 -5.80
CA GLY A 100 11.86 -20.24 -4.77
C GLY A 100 13.18 -19.86 -4.10
N GLN A 101 13.64 -18.62 -4.25
CA GLN A 101 14.88 -18.08 -3.70
C GLN A 101 14.69 -17.40 -2.34
N HIS A 102 13.62 -17.71 -1.63
CA HIS A 102 13.28 -17.11 -0.33
C HIS A 102 14.32 -17.36 0.79
N LEU A 103 15.28 -18.26 0.58
CA LEU A 103 16.39 -18.53 1.50
C LEU A 103 17.59 -17.60 1.27
N ASP A 104 17.60 -16.81 0.19
CA ASP A 104 18.67 -15.83 -0.03
C ASP A 104 18.70 -14.82 1.13
N PRO A 105 19.89 -14.50 1.69
CA PRO A 105 20.02 -13.54 2.79
C PRO A 105 19.34 -12.20 2.55
N VAL A 106 19.30 -11.70 1.31
CA VAL A 106 18.66 -10.44 0.96
C VAL A 106 17.18 -10.42 1.31
N CYS A 107 16.49 -11.59 1.32
CA CYS A 107 15.09 -11.67 1.75
C CYS A 107 14.94 -11.28 3.22
N ARG A 108 15.90 -11.68 4.07
CA ARG A 108 15.89 -11.30 5.51
C ARG A 108 16.14 -9.83 5.72
N ASP A 109 17.00 -9.21 4.89
CA ASP A 109 17.27 -7.77 4.94
C ASP A 109 16.01 -6.97 4.54
N ILE A 110 15.34 -7.37 3.48
CA ILE A 110 14.09 -6.75 3.01
C ILE A 110 12.98 -6.93 4.06
N GLU A 111 12.82 -8.12 4.61
CA GLU A 111 11.82 -8.40 5.66
C GLU A 111 12.07 -7.58 6.93
N ALA A 112 13.33 -7.37 7.31
CA ALA A 112 13.67 -6.53 8.44
C ALA A 112 13.20 -5.08 8.21
N LEU A 113 13.40 -4.54 7.00
CA LEU A 113 12.89 -3.23 6.62
C LEU A 113 11.35 -3.19 6.62
N PHE A 114 10.71 -4.21 6.03
CA PHE A 114 9.25 -4.28 6.02
C PHE A 114 8.71 -4.32 7.45
N ASN A 115 9.22 -5.20 8.31
CA ASN A 115 8.79 -5.32 9.71
C ASN A 115 8.98 -4.02 10.49
N ALA A 116 10.11 -3.33 10.31
CA ALA A 116 10.36 -2.04 10.94
C ALA A 116 9.35 -0.97 10.49
N SER A 117 8.99 -0.97 9.20
CA SER A 117 8.02 -0.03 8.63
C SER A 117 6.61 -0.21 9.18
N GLN A 118 6.26 -1.42 9.64
CA GLN A 118 4.92 -1.77 10.11
C GLN A 118 4.64 -1.36 11.57
N ALA A 119 5.61 -0.84 12.29
CA ALA A 119 5.49 -0.56 13.73
C ALA A 119 4.26 0.31 14.12
N ARG A 120 3.81 1.19 13.24
CA ARG A 120 2.65 2.07 13.42
C ARG A 120 1.46 1.74 12.51
N VAL A 121 1.54 0.70 11.69
CA VAL A 121 0.45 0.31 10.78
C VAL A 121 -0.61 -0.45 11.58
N THR A 122 -1.35 0.32 12.39
CA THR A 122 -2.38 -0.17 13.32
C THR A 122 -3.62 0.71 13.15
N GLY A 123 -4.78 0.08 13.00
CA GLY A 123 -6.03 0.79 12.80
C GLY A 123 -7.11 -0.08 12.18
N GLU A 124 -8.18 0.54 11.78
CA GLU A 124 -9.35 -0.12 11.18
C GLU A 124 -9.57 0.40 9.76
N VAL A 125 -9.88 -0.53 8.85
CA VAL A 125 -10.14 -0.25 7.45
C VAL A 125 -11.52 -0.76 7.08
N THR A 126 -12.38 0.14 6.66
CA THR A 126 -13.74 -0.18 6.21
C THR A 126 -13.74 -0.44 4.71
N VAL A 127 -14.10 -1.66 4.33
CA VAL A 127 -14.17 -2.12 2.94
C VAL A 127 -15.61 -2.29 2.52
N GLN A 128 -15.99 -1.67 1.41
CA GLN A 128 -17.30 -1.86 0.78
C GLN A 128 -17.19 -2.81 -0.41
N TYR A 129 -18.02 -3.85 -0.41
CA TYR A 129 -18.10 -4.86 -1.46
C TYR A 129 -19.28 -4.59 -2.39
N ARG A 130 -19.03 -4.68 -3.69
CA ARG A 130 -20.02 -4.60 -4.77
C ARG A 130 -19.76 -5.72 -5.78
N PRO A 131 -20.71 -6.12 -6.61
CA PRO A 131 -20.48 -7.11 -7.65
C PRO A 131 -19.23 -6.77 -8.48
N GLY A 132 -18.24 -7.65 -8.46
CA GLY A 132 -16.97 -7.54 -9.18
C GLY A 132 -15.93 -6.59 -8.57
N SER A 133 -16.19 -5.97 -7.40
CA SER A 133 -15.23 -5.01 -6.81
C SER A 133 -15.33 -4.91 -5.29
N ALA A 134 -14.19 -4.58 -4.68
CA ALA A 134 -14.11 -4.13 -3.30
C ALA A 134 -13.28 -2.83 -3.27
N PHE A 135 -13.69 -1.85 -2.48
CA PHE A 135 -12.92 -0.62 -2.31
C PHE A 135 -12.93 -0.17 -0.85
N VAL A 136 -11.86 0.50 -0.46
CA VAL A 136 -11.74 1.05 0.88
C VAL A 136 -12.58 2.33 0.98
N ALA A 137 -13.59 2.28 1.83
CA ALA A 137 -14.51 3.38 2.07
C ALA A 137 -14.06 4.30 3.22
N GLY A 138 -13.22 3.79 4.14
CA GLY A 138 -12.72 4.57 5.25
C GLY A 138 -11.53 3.90 5.94
N VAL A 139 -10.69 4.72 6.56
CA VAL A 139 -9.52 4.28 7.33
C VAL A 139 -9.41 5.11 8.60
N VAL A 140 -9.21 4.45 9.74
CA VAL A 140 -9.02 5.10 11.04
C VAL A 140 -7.78 4.51 11.72
N SER A 141 -6.92 5.38 12.26
CA SER A 141 -5.71 4.97 12.99
C SER A 141 -5.37 5.95 14.10
N PRO A 142 -4.91 5.49 15.27
CA PRO A 142 -4.34 6.36 16.30
C PRO A 142 -3.03 7.03 15.86
N PHE A 143 -2.39 6.53 14.80
CA PHE A 143 -1.15 7.06 14.21
C PHE A 143 -1.37 7.88 12.93
N SER A 144 -2.61 8.35 12.69
CA SER A 144 -2.97 9.10 11.49
C SER A 144 -2.13 10.37 11.33
N LEU A 145 -1.37 10.44 10.24
CA LEU A 145 -0.61 11.64 9.87
C LEU A 145 -1.53 12.79 9.45
N MET A 146 -2.72 12.51 8.94
CA MET A 146 -3.71 13.55 8.63
C MET A 146 -4.18 14.28 9.89
N THR A 147 -4.41 13.54 10.98
CA THR A 147 -4.85 14.14 12.26
C THR A 147 -3.75 15.02 12.87
N VAL A 148 -2.48 14.61 12.75
CA VAL A 148 -1.34 15.33 13.32
C VAL A 148 -1.00 16.56 12.47
N SER A 149 -1.04 16.45 11.14
CA SER A 149 -0.68 17.55 10.24
C SER A 149 -1.64 18.73 10.32
N LYS A 150 -2.89 18.50 10.77
CA LYS A 150 -3.95 19.53 10.84
C LYS A 150 -4.16 20.29 9.51
N GLY A 151 -3.54 19.82 8.43
CA GLY A 151 -3.64 20.42 7.12
C GLY A 151 -4.95 20.06 6.44
N VAL A 152 -5.64 21.05 5.90
CA VAL A 152 -6.73 20.85 4.95
C VAL A 152 -6.13 20.99 3.55
N TYR A 153 -6.49 20.08 2.65
CA TYR A 153 -5.98 20.09 1.29
C TYR A 153 -6.29 21.44 0.60
N GLY A 154 -5.23 22.12 0.15
CA GLY A 154 -5.35 23.42 -0.53
C GLY A 154 -5.43 24.65 0.40
N GLU A 155 -5.39 24.49 1.74
CA GLU A 155 -5.38 25.58 2.71
C GLU A 155 -4.01 25.71 3.39
N ALA A 156 -3.74 26.89 3.98
CA ALA A 156 -2.49 27.16 4.68
C ALA A 156 -2.33 26.22 5.88
N ALA A 157 -1.30 25.38 5.86
CA ALA A 157 -0.86 24.65 7.05
C ALA A 157 -0.18 25.66 7.99
N GLY A 158 -0.48 25.59 9.30
CA GLY A 158 0.10 26.52 10.29
C GLY A 158 1.62 26.42 10.48
N GLU A 159 2.26 25.45 9.84
CA GLU A 159 3.70 25.13 9.98
C GLU A 159 4.57 25.72 8.85
N TRP A 160 3.98 26.32 7.81
CA TRP A 160 4.71 26.97 6.72
C TRP A 160 3.91 28.13 6.15
N THR A 161 4.59 29.08 5.49
CA THR A 161 4.04 30.29 4.90
C THR A 161 4.11 30.25 3.36
N ALA A 162 3.39 31.15 2.70
CA ALA A 162 3.50 31.32 1.25
C ALA A 162 4.94 31.66 0.80
N ALA A 163 5.71 32.37 1.63
CA ALA A 163 7.12 32.68 1.35
C ALA A 163 7.98 31.41 1.38
N ASP A 164 7.74 30.50 2.32
CA ASP A 164 8.44 29.23 2.39
C ASP A 164 8.13 28.37 1.17
N ALA A 165 6.85 28.28 0.74
CA ALA A 165 6.44 27.57 -0.45
C ALA A 165 7.08 28.14 -1.72
N LEU A 166 7.14 29.47 -1.85
CA LEU A 166 7.79 30.15 -2.96
C LEU A 166 9.30 29.86 -2.99
N GLY A 167 9.97 29.91 -1.84
CA GLY A 167 11.39 29.56 -1.70
C GLY A 167 11.67 28.12 -2.12
N PHE A 168 10.88 27.18 -1.60
CA PHE A 168 10.97 25.78 -1.94
C PHE A 168 10.78 25.52 -3.45
N SER A 169 9.74 26.10 -4.05
CA SER A 169 9.44 25.96 -5.48
C SER A 169 10.58 26.48 -6.38
N LYS A 170 11.19 27.61 -6.01
CA LYS A 170 12.36 28.13 -6.71
C LYS A 170 13.54 27.16 -6.66
N MET A 171 13.87 26.64 -5.48
CA MET A 171 15.00 25.72 -5.32
C MET A 171 14.79 24.40 -6.07
N VAL A 172 13.61 23.80 -5.97
CA VAL A 172 13.28 22.54 -6.68
C VAL A 172 13.28 22.73 -8.19
N GLY A 173 12.91 23.91 -8.68
CA GLY A 173 12.90 24.25 -10.11
C GLY A 173 14.29 24.54 -10.73
N LEU A 174 15.33 24.81 -9.90
CA LEU A 174 16.65 25.17 -10.39
C LEU A 174 17.29 24.16 -11.36
N PRO A 175 17.28 22.82 -11.08
CA PRO A 175 17.89 21.86 -12.00
C PRO A 175 17.28 21.90 -13.40
N GLY A 176 15.95 21.97 -13.51
CA GLY A 176 15.25 22.06 -14.79
C GLY A 176 15.55 23.38 -15.53
N MET A 177 15.66 24.48 -14.78
CA MET A 177 16.02 25.78 -15.33
C MET A 177 17.47 25.77 -15.87
N PHE A 178 18.42 25.18 -15.15
CA PHE A 178 19.80 25.06 -15.61
C PHE A 178 19.90 24.18 -16.85
N TRP A 179 19.20 23.05 -16.88
CA TRP A 179 19.13 22.18 -18.05
C TRP A 179 18.59 22.93 -19.28
N ALA A 180 17.49 23.67 -19.13
CA ALA A 180 16.92 24.45 -20.22
C ALA A 180 17.84 25.59 -20.72
N ARG A 181 18.62 26.20 -19.83
CA ARG A 181 19.60 27.24 -20.20
C ARG A 181 20.79 26.65 -20.94
N ALA A 182 21.28 25.49 -20.52
CA ALA A 182 22.40 24.82 -21.20
C ALA A 182 22.07 24.46 -22.65
N GLY A 183 20.84 24.04 -22.95
CA GLY A 183 20.40 23.75 -24.31
C GLY A 183 20.25 24.97 -25.24
N LYS A 184 20.20 26.20 -24.67
CA LYS A 184 20.14 27.44 -25.46
C LYS A 184 21.51 28.00 -25.86
N GLN A 185 22.61 27.39 -25.40
CA GLN A 185 23.99 27.81 -25.70
C GLN A 185 24.58 27.11 -26.94
N GLN A 186 23.77 26.30 -27.61
CA GLN A 186 24.07 25.72 -28.93
C GLN A 186 23.30 26.46 -30.02
#